data_94b336e1db7bcdb456a58673cc0a386d
#
_entry.id   94b336e1db7bcdb456a58673cc0a386d
#
_cell.length_a   1.000
_cell.length_b   1.000
_cell.length_c   1.000
_cell.angle_alpha   90.00
_cell.angle_beta   90.00
_cell.angle_gamma   90.00
#
_symmetry.space_group_name_H-M   'P 1'
#
loop_
_entity.id
_entity.type
_entity.pdbx_description
1 polymer ?
#
loop_
_entity_poly.entity_id
_entity_poly.type
_entity_poly.pdbx_seq_one_letter_code
_entity_poly.pdbx_strand_id
1 'polypeptide(L)'
;VGTYYDLPAADFFSVESTFITAGMVQQIHLRGKTISAWTVNRQQDAEKLLQLGVDDLITDKPEIIAPLLARDKALDNRLLWLRDQIQELFAAPDAEEAIDVEETIEDAIEDPEEVLDEA
;
A
#
# COMPACT_ATOMS: atom_id res chain seq x y z
N VAL A 1 18.70 -17.39 7.73
CA VAL A 1 17.27 -17.37 7.85
C VAL A 1 16.73 -16.19 7.06
N GLY A 2 15.68 -16.40 6.33
CA GLY A 2 15.02 -15.31 5.63
C GLY A 2 15.67 -14.92 4.31
N THR A 3 16.46 -15.75 3.73
CA THR A 3 17.10 -15.48 2.44
C THR A 3 16.31 -16.03 1.26
N TYR A 4 15.12 -16.56 1.52
CA TYR A 4 14.26 -17.08 0.45
C TYR A 4 13.86 -16.01 -0.56
N TYR A 5 13.71 -14.75 -0.11
CA TYR A 5 13.33 -13.66 -0.98
C TYR A 5 14.44 -13.23 -1.92
N ASP A 6 15.64 -13.71 -1.71
CA ASP A 6 16.80 -13.40 -2.54
C ASP A 6 16.97 -14.36 -3.71
N LEU A 7 16.08 -15.34 -3.88
CA LEU A 7 16.12 -16.27 -4.99
C LEU A 7 15.89 -15.55 -6.32
N PRO A 8 16.90 -15.43 -7.20
CA PRO A 8 16.76 -14.63 -8.41
C PRO A 8 15.74 -15.19 -9.39
N ALA A 9 15.53 -16.52 -9.39
CA ALA A 9 14.62 -17.18 -10.30
C ALA A 9 13.16 -17.12 -9.86
N ALA A 10 12.89 -16.71 -8.60
CA ALA A 10 11.53 -16.64 -8.10
C ALA A 10 10.88 -15.32 -8.49
N ASP A 11 9.71 -15.37 -9.11
CA ASP A 11 8.92 -14.19 -9.45
C ASP A 11 7.93 -13.83 -8.35
N PHE A 12 7.47 -14.83 -7.63
CA PHE A 12 6.56 -14.64 -6.51
C PHE A 12 6.81 -15.68 -5.42
N PHE A 13 6.27 -15.43 -4.25
CA PHE A 13 6.37 -16.33 -3.10
C PHE A 13 4.98 -16.71 -2.64
N SER A 14 4.76 -18.01 -2.41
CA SER A 14 3.51 -18.53 -1.88
C SER A 14 3.77 -19.02 -0.46
N VAL A 15 3.18 -18.35 0.51
CA VAL A 15 3.50 -18.55 1.92
C VAL A 15 2.23 -18.88 2.71
N GLU A 16 2.35 -19.82 3.65
CA GLU A 16 1.25 -20.14 4.55
C GLU A 16 0.94 -18.88 5.40
N SER A 17 -0.33 -18.55 5.52
CA SER A 17 -0.77 -17.24 6.02
C SER A 17 -0.29 -16.90 7.43
N THR A 18 -0.14 -17.90 8.30
CA THR A 18 0.27 -17.65 9.70
C THR A 18 1.73 -17.25 9.82
N PHE A 19 2.55 -17.50 8.81
CA PHE A 19 3.97 -17.13 8.82
C PHE A 19 4.23 -15.75 8.23
N ILE A 20 3.24 -15.09 7.67
CA ILE A 20 3.43 -13.81 6.99
C ILE A 20 3.51 -12.67 7.99
N THR A 21 4.57 -11.87 7.88
CA THR A 21 4.77 -10.67 8.69
C THR A 21 4.90 -9.45 7.79
N ALA A 22 4.72 -8.27 8.37
CA ALA A 22 4.90 -7.01 7.64
C ALA A 22 6.32 -6.90 7.08
N GLY A 23 7.32 -7.32 7.85
CA GLY A 23 8.72 -7.30 7.40
C GLY A 23 8.97 -8.20 6.19
N MET A 24 8.37 -9.39 6.18
CA MET A 24 8.48 -10.31 5.06
C MET A 24 7.88 -9.70 3.78
N VAL A 25 6.68 -9.15 3.87
CA VAL A 25 6.01 -8.52 2.74
C VAL A 25 6.86 -7.37 2.19
N GLN A 26 7.37 -6.53 3.08
CA GLN A 26 8.22 -5.41 2.70
C GLN A 26 9.48 -5.86 1.97
N GLN A 27 10.16 -6.87 2.48
CA GLN A 27 11.37 -7.39 1.86
C GLN A 27 11.11 -7.96 0.47
N ILE A 28 10.01 -8.67 0.30
CA ILE A 28 9.62 -9.23 -1.00
C ILE A 28 9.31 -8.11 -1.99
N HIS A 29 8.56 -7.10 -1.57
CA HIS A 29 8.21 -5.97 -2.42
C HIS A 29 9.43 -5.12 -2.81
N LEU A 30 10.37 -4.94 -1.88
CA LEU A 30 11.61 -4.21 -2.18
C LEU A 30 12.42 -4.88 -3.28
N ARG A 31 12.26 -6.19 -3.46
CA ARG A 31 12.92 -6.93 -4.53
C ARG A 31 12.09 -7.00 -5.81
N GLY A 32 11.00 -6.25 -5.87
CA GLY A 32 10.11 -6.22 -7.03
C GLY A 32 9.30 -7.49 -7.25
N LYS A 33 9.11 -8.26 -6.19
CA LYS A 33 8.39 -9.54 -6.25
C LYS A 33 7.05 -9.44 -5.52
N THR A 34 6.22 -10.47 -5.70
CA THR A 34 4.89 -10.50 -5.09
C THR A 34 4.78 -11.67 -4.10
N ILE A 35 3.79 -11.59 -3.23
CA ILE A 35 3.53 -12.61 -2.22
C ILE A 35 2.06 -13.01 -2.23
N SER A 36 1.83 -14.33 -2.25
CA SER A 36 0.51 -14.95 -2.15
C SER A 36 0.39 -15.63 -0.79
N ALA A 37 -0.73 -15.49 -0.14
CA ALA A 37 -1.01 -16.13 1.14
C ALA A 37 -2.01 -17.29 0.98
N TRP A 38 -1.75 -18.44 1.64
CA TRP A 38 -2.62 -19.61 1.62
C TRP A 38 -2.70 -20.23 3.01
N THR A 39 -3.75 -20.91 3.39
CA THR A 39 -5.08 -20.84 2.82
C THR A 39 -5.89 -19.87 3.66
N VAL A 40 -6.52 -18.90 3.03
CA VAL A 40 -7.21 -17.82 3.73
C VAL A 40 -8.72 -17.98 3.55
N ASN A 41 -9.39 -18.45 4.60
CA ASN A 41 -10.82 -18.77 4.55
C ASN A 41 -11.66 -17.89 5.47
N ARG A 42 -11.04 -17.03 6.27
CA ARG A 42 -11.72 -16.16 7.22
C ARG A 42 -11.56 -14.70 6.81
N GLN A 43 -12.64 -13.96 6.92
CA GLN A 43 -12.66 -12.54 6.59
C GLN A 43 -11.60 -11.76 7.37
N GLN A 44 -11.49 -12.03 8.67
CA GLN A 44 -10.55 -11.34 9.55
C GLN A 44 -9.10 -11.54 9.10
N ASP A 45 -8.76 -12.76 8.73
CA ASP A 45 -7.41 -13.08 8.26
C ASP A 45 -7.11 -12.40 6.93
N ALA A 46 -8.09 -12.40 6.03
CA ALA A 46 -7.96 -11.72 4.74
C ALA A 46 -7.72 -10.21 4.93
N GLU A 47 -8.51 -9.57 5.77
CA GLU A 47 -8.36 -8.15 6.05
C GLU A 47 -6.98 -7.81 6.61
N LYS A 48 -6.49 -8.63 7.54
CA LYS A 48 -5.17 -8.45 8.12
C LYS A 48 -4.07 -8.59 7.06
N LEU A 49 -4.16 -9.61 6.22
CA LEU A 49 -3.16 -9.84 5.18
C LEU A 49 -3.15 -8.73 4.13
N LEU A 50 -4.33 -8.23 3.76
CA LEU A 50 -4.43 -7.08 2.86
C LEU A 50 -3.80 -5.82 3.46
N GLN A 51 -3.99 -5.60 4.76
CA GLN A 51 -3.35 -4.49 5.46
C GLN A 51 -1.84 -4.62 5.49
N LEU A 52 -1.32 -5.85 5.56
CA LEU A 52 0.11 -6.10 5.48
C LEU A 52 0.68 -5.91 4.08
N GLY A 53 -0.16 -5.80 3.07
CA GLY A 53 0.27 -5.58 1.69
C GLY A 53 0.41 -6.84 0.86
N VAL A 54 -0.16 -7.96 1.29
CA VAL A 54 -0.15 -9.21 0.51
C VAL A 54 -0.85 -8.99 -0.82
N ASP A 55 -0.26 -9.49 -1.89
CA ASP A 55 -0.71 -9.23 -3.25
C ASP A 55 -1.83 -10.16 -3.70
N ASP A 56 -1.87 -11.38 -3.18
CA ASP A 56 -2.80 -12.40 -3.61
C ASP A 56 -3.19 -13.30 -2.45
N LEU A 57 -4.47 -13.70 -2.44
CA LEU A 57 -5.01 -14.59 -1.41
C LEU A 57 -5.54 -15.86 -2.06
N ILE A 58 -5.06 -17.01 -1.57
CA ILE A 58 -5.51 -18.33 -2.01
C ILE A 58 -6.51 -18.83 -0.99
N THR A 59 -7.74 -19.13 -1.44
CA THR A 59 -8.85 -19.44 -0.57
C THR A 59 -9.73 -20.56 -1.11
N ASP A 60 -10.34 -21.32 -0.20
CA ASP A 60 -11.41 -22.28 -0.51
C ASP A 60 -12.80 -21.60 -0.42
N LYS A 61 -12.84 -20.34 0.00
CA LYS A 61 -14.08 -19.60 0.25
C LYS A 61 -14.11 -18.30 -0.56
N PRO A 62 -14.11 -18.40 -1.90
CA PRO A 62 -14.08 -17.18 -2.72
C PRO A 62 -15.28 -16.26 -2.49
N GLU A 63 -16.42 -16.80 -2.11
CA GLU A 63 -17.61 -16.02 -1.81
C GLU A 63 -17.44 -15.07 -0.63
N ILE A 64 -16.52 -15.38 0.28
CA ILE A 64 -16.21 -14.54 1.45
C ILE A 64 -15.12 -13.55 1.11
N ILE A 65 -14.11 -13.98 0.36
CA ILE A 65 -12.88 -13.22 0.15
C ILE A 65 -13.00 -12.27 -1.05
N ALA A 66 -13.66 -12.66 -2.13
CA ALA A 66 -13.75 -11.85 -3.33
C ALA A 66 -14.33 -10.45 -3.10
N PRO A 67 -15.39 -10.27 -2.28
CA PRO A 67 -15.92 -8.93 -2.01
C PRO A 67 -14.91 -8.01 -1.31
N LEU A 68 -14.04 -8.57 -0.47
CA LEU A 68 -13.00 -7.79 0.22
C LEU A 68 -11.95 -7.30 -0.76
N LEU A 69 -11.53 -8.14 -1.70
CA LEU A 69 -10.59 -7.75 -2.74
C LEU A 69 -11.16 -6.67 -3.65
N ALA A 70 -12.44 -6.77 -3.99
CA ALA A 70 -13.10 -5.79 -4.82
C ALA A 70 -13.14 -4.41 -4.14
N ARG A 71 -13.41 -4.37 -2.83
CA ARG A 71 -13.42 -3.14 -2.03
C ARG A 71 -12.02 -2.53 -1.97
N ASP A 72 -11.02 -3.34 -1.70
CA ASP A 72 -9.63 -2.92 -1.60
C ASP A 72 -9.16 -2.32 -2.94
N LYS A 73 -9.47 -3.00 -4.03
CA LYS A 73 -9.11 -2.54 -5.37
C LYS A 73 -9.83 -1.24 -5.74
N ALA A 74 -11.09 -1.08 -5.32
CA ALA A 74 -11.83 0.15 -5.55
C ALA A 74 -11.18 1.32 -4.80
N LEU A 75 -10.71 1.10 -3.58
CA LEU A 75 -10.00 2.10 -2.81
C LEU A 75 -8.68 2.47 -3.48
N ASP A 76 -7.91 1.48 -3.93
CA ASP A 76 -6.66 1.70 -4.66
C ASP A 76 -6.89 2.55 -5.90
N ASN A 77 -7.93 2.26 -6.66
CA ASN A 77 -8.27 3.02 -7.86
C ASN A 77 -8.62 4.47 -7.53
N ARG A 78 -9.32 4.69 -6.42
CA ARG A 78 -9.62 6.05 -5.94
C ARG A 78 -8.36 6.81 -5.57
N LEU A 79 -7.43 6.14 -4.89
CA LEU A 79 -6.16 6.75 -4.50
C LEU A 79 -5.31 7.08 -5.73
N LEU A 80 -5.28 6.20 -6.71
CA LEU A 80 -4.57 6.44 -7.97
C LEU A 80 -5.17 7.62 -8.71
N TRP A 81 -6.49 7.70 -8.80
CA TRP A 81 -7.19 8.82 -9.43
C TRP A 81 -6.84 10.13 -8.71
N LEU A 82 -6.90 10.12 -7.38
CA LEU A 82 -6.55 11.30 -6.59
C LEU A 82 -5.12 11.73 -6.80
N ARG A 83 -4.20 10.76 -6.84
CA ARG A 83 -2.80 11.04 -7.13
C ARG A 83 -2.64 11.72 -8.49
N ASP A 84 -3.34 11.22 -9.51
CA ASP A 84 -3.29 11.78 -10.86
C ASP A 84 -3.83 13.21 -10.88
N GLN A 85 -4.90 13.49 -10.14
CA GLN A 85 -5.45 14.85 -10.00
C GLN A 85 -4.45 15.79 -9.34
N ILE A 86 -3.78 15.33 -8.30
CA ILE A 86 -2.77 16.11 -7.61
C ILE A 86 -1.59 16.39 -8.54
N GLN A 87 -1.15 15.40 -9.31
CA GLN A 87 -0.06 15.57 -10.26
C GLN A 87 -0.40 16.58 -11.36
N GLU A 88 -1.63 16.58 -11.85
CA GLU A 88 -2.09 17.58 -12.83
C GLU A 88 -2.03 18.99 -12.26
N LEU A 89 -2.42 19.16 -11.00
CA LEU A 89 -2.33 20.46 -10.32
C LEU A 89 -0.89 20.91 -10.18
N PHE A 90 0.03 20.01 -9.90
CA PHE A 90 1.45 20.30 -9.73
C PHE A 90 2.23 20.31 -11.05
N ALA A 91 1.67 19.74 -12.11
CA ALA A 91 2.26 19.74 -13.43
C ALA A 91 1.95 21.02 -14.21
N ALA A 92 1.57 22.09 -13.50
CA ALA A 92 1.43 23.43 -14.09
C ALA A 92 2.70 23.80 -14.87
N PRO A 93 2.56 24.51 -15.97
CA PRO A 93 3.68 24.72 -16.91
C PRO A 93 4.88 25.44 -16.34
N ASP A 94 4.77 26.04 -15.16
CA ASP A 94 5.87 26.75 -14.52
C ASP A 94 6.38 25.97 -13.30
N ALA A 95 7.68 25.67 -13.31
CA ALA A 95 8.34 25.05 -12.17
C ALA A 95 8.29 25.93 -10.92
N GLU A 96 8.23 27.24 -11.09
CA GLU A 96 8.11 28.19 -9.99
C GLU A 96 6.79 28.00 -9.23
N GLU A 97 5.69 27.76 -9.93
CA GLU A 97 4.40 27.48 -9.29
C GLU A 97 4.43 26.19 -8.47
N ALA A 98 5.12 25.18 -8.96
CA ALA A 98 5.28 23.92 -8.22
C ALA A 98 6.03 24.13 -6.91
N ILE A 99 7.06 24.97 -6.91
CA ILE A 99 7.83 25.32 -5.72
C ILE A 99 6.95 26.08 -4.73
N ASP A 100 6.17 27.04 -5.21
CA ASP A 100 5.24 27.80 -4.35
C ASP A 100 4.21 26.90 -3.68
N VAL A 101 3.72 25.91 -4.39
CA VAL A 101 2.77 24.93 -3.82
C VAL A 101 3.42 24.12 -2.70
N GLU A 102 4.66 23.70 -2.86
CA GLU A 102 5.39 22.99 -1.82
C GLU A 102 5.57 23.86 -0.58
N GLU A 103 5.95 25.11 -0.74
CA GLU A 103 6.05 26.06 0.37
C GLU A 103 4.71 26.26 1.07
N THR A 104 3.64 26.35 0.32
CA THR A 104 2.30 26.48 0.88
C THR A 104 1.91 25.26 1.71
N ILE A 105 2.26 24.06 1.27
CA ILE A 105 2.01 22.82 2.00
C ILE A 105 2.83 22.81 3.30
N GLU A 106 4.08 23.19 3.26
CA GLU A 106 4.92 23.27 4.45
C GLU A 106 4.37 24.28 5.46
N ASP A 107 3.97 25.45 5.02
CA ASP A 107 3.35 26.47 5.87
C ASP A 107 2.05 25.95 6.50
N ALA A 108 1.24 25.22 5.74
CA ALA A 108 0.00 24.64 6.26
C ALA A 108 0.26 23.58 7.33
N ILE A 109 1.35 22.83 7.20
CA ILE A 109 1.75 21.84 8.20
C ILE A 109 2.27 22.52 9.47
N GLU A 110 3.00 23.62 9.34
CA GLU A 110 3.53 24.37 10.46
C GLU A 110 2.45 25.13 11.24
N ASP A 111 1.46 25.67 10.55
CA ASP A 111 0.38 26.45 11.17
C ASP A 111 -0.31 25.75 12.35
N PRO A 112 -0.67 24.47 12.26
CA PRO A 112 -1.27 23.76 13.40
C PRO A 112 -0.33 23.68 14.60
N GLU A 113 0.96 23.56 14.39
CA GLU A 113 1.94 23.51 15.47
C GLU A 113 2.06 24.87 16.17
N GLU A 114 2.06 25.95 15.43
CA GLU A 114 2.08 27.29 15.98
C GLU A 114 0.85 27.57 16.83
N VAL A 115 -0.34 27.14 16.36
CA VAL A 115 -1.57 27.30 17.12
C VAL A 115 -1.52 26.51 18.42
N LEU A 116 -0.95 25.30 18.42
CA LEU A 116 -0.77 24.49 19.62
C LEU A 116 0.21 25.13 20.61
N ASP A 117 1.26 25.74 20.12
CA ASP A 117 2.25 26.43 20.95
C ASP A 117 1.66 27.66 21.64
N GLU A 118 0.77 28.38 20.99
CA GLU A 118 0.07 29.53 21.57
C GLU A 118 -0.98 29.14 22.60
N ALA A 119 -1.52 27.95 22.48
CA ALA A 119 -2.54 27.45 23.41
C ALA A 119 -1.92 26.94 24.71
#